data_90e60e5754f3abf1d5295c72a6b0782c
#
_entry.id   90e60e5754f3abf1d5295c72a6b0782c
#
_cell.length_a   1.000
_cell.length_b   1.000
_cell.length_c   1.000
_cell.angle_alpha   90.00
_cell.angle_beta   90.00
_cell.angle_gamma   90.00
#
_symmetry.space_group_name_H-M   'P 1'
#
loop_
_entity.id
_entity.type
_entity.pdbx_description
1 polymer ?
#
loop_
_entity_poly.entity_id
_entity_poly.type
_entity_poly.pdbx_seq_one_letter_code
_entity_poly.pdbx_strand_id
1 'polypeptide(L)'
;MTANNAPPAFPTDFFVDRVVLVTGGASGIGKAIAEKLIALKARVVLWDVNGARLEEMAERHGKQVLTALVDVSDKAAVDRAAQDIATRWGGIDHLVNNAGIIGQRMTVKDFDADELDRVLAVNLKSVFYVSSAFLNNPGAKPSKSVVGLSSIAGRTGGMVGNIAYATTKGAIASYTYALAKELAPEIRVNALAPGVIDTEIQKDVFADPASIAKMADLIPLKRLGTADEVADAAIWLLSPGAAYITGVVLDVSGGR
;
A
#
# COMPACT_ATOMS: atom_id res chain seq x y z
N MET A 1 31.40 -8.27 -9.19
CA MET A 1 30.71 -7.07 -8.70
C MET A 1 30.69 -7.18 -7.18
N THR A 2 31.47 -6.36 -6.48
CA THR A 2 31.55 -6.35 -5.02
C THR A 2 30.23 -5.81 -4.48
N ALA A 3 29.56 -6.59 -3.63
CA ALA A 3 28.38 -6.15 -2.91
C ALA A 3 28.73 -4.85 -2.18
N ASN A 4 27.96 -3.80 -2.43
CA ASN A 4 28.13 -2.51 -1.79
C ASN A 4 27.71 -2.65 -0.31
N ASN A 5 28.70 -2.82 0.58
CA ASN A 5 28.51 -2.96 2.03
C ASN A 5 28.26 -1.61 2.73
N ALA A 6 27.57 -0.68 2.07
CA ALA A 6 27.12 0.53 2.75
C ALA A 6 26.12 0.12 3.86
N PRO A 7 26.23 0.69 5.07
CA PRO A 7 25.24 0.42 6.12
C PRO A 7 23.85 0.83 5.61
N PRO A 8 22.80 0.09 6.00
CA PRO A 8 21.44 0.43 5.61
C PRO A 8 21.08 1.84 6.05
N ALA A 9 20.22 2.51 5.29
CA ALA A 9 19.81 3.90 5.54
C ALA A 9 19.09 4.11 6.89
N PHE A 10 18.83 3.05 7.64
CA PHE A 10 18.21 3.06 8.97
C PHE A 10 18.71 1.84 9.78
N PRO A 11 18.57 1.83 11.13
CA PRO A 11 18.94 0.70 11.96
C PRO A 11 18.21 -0.58 11.53
N THR A 12 18.95 -1.68 11.33
CA THR A 12 18.41 -2.96 10.84
C THR A 12 17.41 -3.61 11.80
N ASP A 13 17.43 -3.21 13.06
CA ASP A 13 16.56 -3.70 14.13
C ASP A 13 15.32 -2.81 14.36
N PHE A 14 15.17 -1.73 13.61
CA PHE A 14 14.04 -0.79 13.80
C PHE A 14 12.69 -1.49 13.76
N PHE A 15 12.48 -2.42 12.85
CA PHE A 15 11.20 -3.11 12.68
C PHE A 15 11.01 -4.30 13.63
N VAL A 16 12.02 -4.69 14.38
CA VAL A 16 11.91 -5.84 15.30
C VAL A 16 10.74 -5.66 16.27
N ASP A 17 9.83 -6.64 16.28
CA ASP A 17 8.62 -6.67 17.10
C ASP A 17 7.64 -5.51 16.90
N ARG A 18 7.81 -4.65 15.90
CA ARG A 18 6.81 -3.64 15.54
C ARG A 18 5.65 -4.28 14.78
N VAL A 19 4.45 -3.89 15.14
CA VAL A 19 3.23 -4.35 14.48
C VAL A 19 2.95 -3.45 13.28
N VAL A 20 2.97 -4.03 12.08
CA VAL A 20 2.70 -3.33 10.83
C VAL A 20 1.48 -3.92 10.15
N LEU A 21 0.44 -3.12 9.98
CA LEU A 21 -0.75 -3.50 9.21
C LEU A 21 -0.56 -3.18 7.72
N VAL A 22 -0.78 -4.19 6.87
CA VAL A 22 -0.78 -4.05 5.41
C VAL A 22 -2.13 -4.50 4.86
N THR A 23 -2.88 -3.57 4.26
CA THR A 23 -4.15 -3.90 3.57
C THR A 23 -3.88 -4.33 2.13
N GLY A 24 -4.65 -5.29 1.60
CA GLY A 24 -4.34 -5.95 0.32
C GLY A 24 -2.98 -6.65 0.36
N GLY A 25 -2.65 -7.24 1.53
CA GLY A 25 -1.31 -7.74 1.84
C GLY A 25 -1.01 -9.15 1.31
N ALA A 26 -1.97 -9.82 0.70
CA ALA A 26 -1.81 -11.19 0.24
C ALA A 26 -1.32 -11.31 -1.23
N SER A 27 -1.18 -10.19 -1.96
CA SER A 27 -0.75 -10.19 -3.36
C SER A 27 0.01 -8.94 -3.77
N GLY A 28 0.69 -8.99 -4.90
CA GLY A 28 1.32 -7.85 -5.57
C GLY A 28 2.23 -7.03 -4.66
N ILE A 29 2.07 -5.71 -4.69
CA ILE A 29 2.87 -4.76 -3.90
C ILE A 29 2.70 -4.99 -2.41
N GLY A 30 1.47 -5.24 -1.94
CA GLY A 30 1.19 -5.49 -0.52
C GLY A 30 1.94 -6.71 0.02
N LYS A 31 1.95 -7.82 -0.74
CA LYS A 31 2.71 -9.03 -0.40
C LYS A 31 4.22 -8.75 -0.36
N ALA A 32 4.77 -8.04 -1.35
CA ALA A 32 6.19 -7.70 -1.38
C ALA A 32 6.60 -6.84 -0.16
N ILE A 33 5.76 -5.86 0.22
CA ILE A 33 5.98 -5.07 1.45
C ILE A 33 5.95 -5.97 2.69
N ALA A 34 4.96 -6.86 2.78
CA ALA A 34 4.81 -7.78 3.89
C ALA A 34 6.04 -8.70 4.04
N GLU A 35 6.50 -9.31 2.96
CA GLU A 35 7.66 -10.22 2.98
C GLU A 35 8.95 -9.48 3.41
N LYS A 36 9.18 -8.25 2.95
CA LYS A 36 10.31 -7.44 3.41
C LYS A 36 10.21 -7.08 4.89
N LEU A 37 9.02 -6.72 5.39
CA LEU A 37 8.80 -6.45 6.81
C LEU A 37 9.05 -7.69 7.68
N ILE A 38 8.60 -8.87 7.23
CA ILE A 38 8.85 -10.16 7.89
C ILE A 38 10.36 -10.44 7.95
N ALA A 39 11.08 -10.24 6.84
CA ALA A 39 12.55 -10.39 6.80
C ALA A 39 13.27 -9.44 7.78
N LEU A 40 12.69 -8.26 8.03
CA LEU A 40 13.15 -7.29 9.03
C LEU A 40 12.63 -7.57 10.45
N LYS A 41 12.05 -8.77 10.68
CA LYS A 41 11.54 -9.26 11.97
C LYS A 41 10.37 -8.42 12.54
N ALA A 42 9.61 -7.75 11.68
CA ALA A 42 8.35 -7.14 12.07
C ALA A 42 7.29 -8.22 12.36
N ARG A 43 6.29 -7.87 13.15
CA ARG A 43 5.03 -8.60 13.30
C ARG A 43 4.04 -8.02 12.29
N VAL A 44 3.68 -8.78 11.27
CA VAL A 44 2.91 -8.25 10.13
C VAL A 44 1.47 -8.72 10.18
N VAL A 45 0.54 -7.76 10.11
CA VAL A 45 -0.89 -8.05 9.97
C VAL A 45 -1.29 -7.88 8.51
N LEU A 46 -1.91 -8.89 7.94
CA LEU A 46 -2.39 -8.90 6.56
C LEU A 46 -3.91 -8.91 6.54
N TRP A 47 -4.50 -7.86 5.97
CA TRP A 47 -5.91 -7.83 5.63
C TRP A 47 -6.07 -7.96 4.12
N ASP A 48 -6.88 -8.90 3.70
CA ASP A 48 -7.17 -9.14 2.27
C ASP A 48 -8.56 -9.76 2.15
N VAL A 49 -9.13 -9.75 0.96
CA VAL A 49 -10.39 -10.45 0.62
C VAL A 49 -10.14 -11.86 0.06
N ASN A 50 -8.89 -12.24 -0.17
CA ASN A 50 -8.50 -13.54 -0.68
C ASN A 50 -8.04 -14.47 0.44
N GLY A 51 -8.97 -15.25 0.99
CA GLY A 51 -8.71 -16.17 2.11
C GLY A 51 -7.62 -17.19 1.82
N ALA A 52 -7.61 -17.79 0.63
CA ALA A 52 -6.62 -18.82 0.28
C ALA A 52 -5.18 -18.27 0.29
N ARG A 53 -4.98 -17.06 -0.22
CA ARG A 53 -3.66 -16.40 -0.17
C ARG A 53 -3.27 -15.98 1.25
N LEU A 54 -4.23 -15.59 2.07
CA LEU A 54 -3.97 -15.31 3.48
C LEU A 54 -3.53 -16.57 4.24
N GLU A 55 -4.15 -17.72 3.97
CA GLU A 55 -3.76 -19.02 4.52
C GLU A 55 -2.33 -19.39 4.11
N GLU A 56 -1.99 -19.25 2.81
CA GLU A 56 -0.62 -19.48 2.31
C GLU A 56 0.42 -18.63 3.07
N MET A 57 0.12 -17.35 3.29
CA MET A 57 1.00 -16.45 4.04
C MET A 57 1.14 -16.86 5.51
N ALA A 58 0.03 -17.25 6.14
CA ALA A 58 0.04 -17.70 7.54
C ALA A 58 0.83 -19.01 7.71
N GLU A 59 0.67 -19.97 6.82
CA GLU A 59 1.41 -21.23 6.83
C GLU A 59 2.92 -21.01 6.64
N ARG A 60 3.29 -20.14 5.69
CA ARG A 60 4.70 -19.86 5.36
C ARG A 60 5.43 -19.12 6.48
N HIS A 61 4.79 -18.19 7.17
CA HIS A 61 5.45 -17.26 8.08
C HIS A 61 5.09 -17.46 9.56
N GLY A 62 4.10 -18.31 9.85
CA GLY A 62 3.75 -18.72 11.19
C GLY A 62 3.43 -17.55 12.13
N LYS A 63 4.05 -17.51 13.30
CA LYS A 63 3.75 -16.55 14.37
C LYS A 63 4.10 -15.09 14.06
N GLN A 64 4.88 -14.83 13.02
CA GLN A 64 5.21 -13.45 12.61
C GLN A 64 4.07 -12.77 11.84
N VAL A 65 3.09 -13.54 11.35
CA VAL A 65 1.99 -13.05 10.54
C VAL A 65 0.65 -13.32 11.22
N LEU A 66 -0.18 -12.29 11.28
CA LEU A 66 -1.58 -12.38 11.65
C LEU A 66 -2.41 -12.04 10.42
N THR A 67 -3.25 -12.96 9.97
CA THR A 67 -4.10 -12.76 8.80
C THR A 67 -5.55 -12.57 9.21
N ALA A 68 -6.29 -11.74 8.48
CA ALA A 68 -7.73 -11.62 8.61
C ALA A 68 -8.38 -11.36 7.26
N LEU A 69 -9.48 -12.05 7.00
CA LEU A 69 -10.36 -11.82 5.85
C LEU A 69 -11.16 -10.54 6.11
N VAL A 70 -10.75 -9.45 5.49
CA VAL A 70 -11.35 -8.13 5.70
C VAL A 70 -11.61 -7.45 4.36
N ASP A 71 -12.86 -7.12 4.10
CA ASP A 71 -13.21 -6.12 3.10
C ASP A 71 -13.03 -4.73 3.71
N VAL A 72 -12.03 -4.00 3.24
CA VAL A 72 -11.70 -2.65 3.74
C VAL A 72 -12.79 -1.62 3.43
N SER A 73 -13.73 -1.92 2.56
CA SER A 73 -14.89 -1.07 2.28
C SER A 73 -15.99 -1.19 3.35
N ASP A 74 -15.97 -2.26 4.16
CA ASP A 74 -16.85 -2.45 5.34
C ASP A 74 -16.19 -1.88 6.60
N LYS A 75 -16.65 -0.68 7.00
CA LYS A 75 -16.13 -0.02 8.20
C LYS A 75 -16.26 -0.88 9.46
N ALA A 76 -17.37 -1.61 9.62
CA ALA A 76 -17.59 -2.43 10.82
C ALA A 76 -16.63 -3.63 10.85
N ALA A 77 -16.32 -4.24 9.70
CA ALA A 77 -15.31 -5.29 9.61
C ALA A 77 -13.91 -4.76 9.93
N VAL A 78 -13.57 -3.57 9.43
CA VAL A 78 -12.30 -2.88 9.72
C VAL A 78 -12.15 -2.61 11.23
N ASP A 79 -13.18 -2.06 11.88
CA ASP A 79 -13.14 -1.75 13.32
C ASP A 79 -12.96 -3.03 14.17
N ARG A 80 -13.70 -4.10 13.86
CA ARG A 80 -13.57 -5.40 14.55
C ARG A 80 -12.18 -6.00 14.38
N ALA A 81 -11.65 -5.98 13.17
CA ALA A 81 -10.35 -6.53 12.89
C ALA A 81 -9.20 -5.74 13.56
N ALA A 82 -9.31 -4.42 13.65
CA ALA A 82 -8.35 -3.59 14.36
C ALA A 82 -8.39 -3.85 15.88
N GLN A 83 -9.57 -4.04 16.46
CA GLN A 83 -9.70 -4.41 17.87
C GLN A 83 -9.10 -5.79 18.17
N ASP A 84 -9.20 -6.75 17.25
CA ASP A 84 -8.53 -8.06 17.39
C ASP A 84 -7.00 -7.91 17.41
N ILE A 85 -6.42 -7.05 16.57
CA ILE A 85 -4.99 -6.73 16.61
C ILE A 85 -4.59 -6.14 17.96
N ALA A 86 -5.37 -5.17 18.47
CA ALA A 86 -5.08 -4.56 19.76
C ALA A 86 -5.11 -5.59 20.91
N THR A 87 -6.07 -6.49 20.89
CA THR A 87 -6.22 -7.55 21.88
C THR A 87 -5.06 -8.56 21.82
N ARG A 88 -4.67 -8.98 20.62
CA ARG A 88 -3.67 -10.04 20.42
C ARG A 88 -2.23 -9.56 20.44
N TRP A 89 -1.97 -8.35 19.90
CA TRP A 89 -0.63 -7.84 19.66
C TRP A 89 -0.36 -6.45 20.26
N GLY A 90 -1.33 -5.86 20.96
CA GLY A 90 -1.15 -4.60 21.69
C GLY A 90 -1.27 -3.35 20.82
N GLY A 91 -1.83 -3.46 19.62
CA GLY A 91 -2.08 -2.34 18.71
C GLY A 91 -1.17 -2.32 17.48
N ILE A 92 -1.23 -1.21 16.71
CA ILE A 92 -0.59 -1.07 15.42
C ILE A 92 0.44 0.06 15.49
N ASP A 93 1.70 -0.21 15.13
CA ASP A 93 2.78 0.79 15.11
C ASP A 93 2.90 1.49 13.76
N HIS A 94 2.70 0.76 12.65
CA HIS A 94 2.76 1.33 11.30
C HIS A 94 1.61 0.81 10.44
N LEU A 95 1.18 1.63 9.49
CA LEU A 95 0.10 1.31 8.56
C LEU A 95 0.54 1.45 7.11
N VAL A 96 0.21 0.44 6.29
CA VAL A 96 0.30 0.51 4.83
C VAL A 96 -1.11 0.39 4.25
N ASN A 97 -1.67 1.49 3.80
CA ASN A 97 -2.93 1.55 3.06
C ASN A 97 -2.67 1.20 1.58
N ASN A 98 -2.61 -0.10 1.28
CA ASN A 98 -2.30 -0.61 -0.06
C ASN A 98 -3.51 -1.16 -0.81
N ALA A 99 -4.54 -1.64 -0.14
CA ALA A 99 -5.73 -2.21 -0.79
C ALA A 99 -6.31 -1.27 -1.85
N GLY A 100 -6.62 -1.80 -3.01
CA GLY A 100 -7.20 -1.03 -4.11
C GLY A 100 -7.46 -1.88 -5.35
N ILE A 101 -8.38 -1.40 -6.16
CA ILE A 101 -8.81 -2.03 -7.41
C ILE A 101 -8.75 -1.01 -8.55
N ILE A 102 -8.52 -1.47 -9.77
CA ILE A 102 -8.61 -0.61 -10.96
C ILE A 102 -10.09 -0.35 -11.31
N GLY A 103 -10.92 -1.35 -11.12
CA GLY A 103 -12.32 -1.33 -11.53
C GLY A 103 -12.51 -1.57 -13.03
N GLN A 104 -13.75 -1.59 -13.46
CA GLN A 104 -14.08 -1.70 -14.87
C GLN A 104 -13.77 -0.38 -15.61
N ARG A 105 -13.33 -0.49 -16.86
CA ARG A 105 -13.12 0.68 -17.70
C ARG A 105 -14.46 1.29 -18.08
N MET A 106 -14.60 2.59 -17.81
CA MET A 106 -15.81 3.35 -18.12
C MET A 106 -15.46 4.76 -18.60
N THR A 107 -16.26 5.32 -19.47
CA THR A 107 -16.20 6.75 -19.82
C THR A 107 -17.18 7.53 -18.97
N VAL A 108 -17.03 8.86 -18.86
CA VAL A 108 -18.02 9.70 -18.16
C VAL A 108 -19.40 9.63 -18.80
N LYS A 109 -19.45 9.42 -20.12
CA LYS A 109 -20.71 9.31 -20.85
C LYS A 109 -21.49 8.04 -20.49
N ASP A 110 -20.78 6.93 -20.30
CA ASP A 110 -21.37 5.60 -20.14
C ASP A 110 -20.89 4.98 -18.83
N PHE A 111 -20.84 5.76 -17.73
CA PHE A 111 -20.39 5.23 -16.45
C PHE A 111 -21.49 4.42 -15.75
N ASP A 112 -21.06 3.39 -15.04
CA ASP A 112 -21.87 2.60 -14.12
C ASP A 112 -21.73 3.17 -12.71
N ALA A 113 -22.84 3.58 -12.10
CA ALA A 113 -22.85 4.18 -10.77
C ALA A 113 -22.45 3.20 -9.68
N ASP A 114 -22.88 1.94 -9.76
CA ASP A 114 -22.55 0.90 -8.78
C ASP A 114 -21.05 0.57 -8.82
N GLU A 115 -20.48 0.51 -10.03
CA GLU A 115 -19.04 0.30 -10.19
C GLU A 115 -18.23 1.51 -9.69
N LEU A 116 -18.69 2.74 -9.96
CA LEU A 116 -18.07 3.95 -9.40
C LEU A 116 -18.08 3.91 -7.87
N ASP A 117 -19.22 3.62 -7.26
CA ASP A 117 -19.35 3.51 -5.80
C ASP A 117 -18.45 2.42 -5.23
N ARG A 118 -18.32 1.27 -5.90
CA ARG A 118 -17.42 0.19 -5.52
C ARG A 118 -15.95 0.65 -5.53
N VAL A 119 -15.51 1.31 -6.61
CA VAL A 119 -14.13 1.83 -6.70
C VAL A 119 -13.86 2.89 -5.64
N LEU A 120 -14.81 3.81 -5.41
CA LEU A 120 -14.72 4.81 -4.35
C LEU A 120 -14.66 4.18 -2.95
N ALA A 121 -15.48 3.17 -2.70
CA ALA A 121 -15.53 2.49 -1.41
C ALA A 121 -14.20 1.79 -1.10
N VAL A 122 -13.67 1.01 -2.07
CA VAL A 122 -12.44 0.23 -1.88
C VAL A 122 -11.21 1.11 -1.88
N ASN A 123 -11.08 2.08 -2.80
CA ASN A 123 -9.83 2.82 -2.96
C ASN A 123 -9.75 4.08 -2.08
N LEU A 124 -10.88 4.70 -1.75
CA LEU A 124 -10.89 5.99 -1.07
C LEU A 124 -11.51 5.94 0.32
N LYS A 125 -12.76 5.47 0.46
CA LYS A 125 -13.40 5.41 1.80
C LYS A 125 -12.61 4.52 2.75
N SER A 126 -12.05 3.42 2.24
CA SER A 126 -11.23 2.49 3.02
C SER A 126 -10.05 3.15 3.72
N VAL A 127 -9.35 4.10 3.07
CA VAL A 127 -8.19 4.74 3.70
C VAL A 127 -8.58 5.58 4.91
N PHE A 128 -9.79 6.16 4.92
CA PHE A 128 -10.34 6.82 6.11
C PHE A 128 -10.69 5.82 7.20
N TYR A 129 -11.34 4.70 6.85
CA TYR A 129 -11.76 3.68 7.82
C TYR A 129 -10.54 3.03 8.48
N VAL A 130 -9.58 2.59 7.69
CA VAL A 130 -8.39 1.91 8.19
C VAL A 130 -7.49 2.87 8.96
N SER A 131 -7.32 4.12 8.51
CA SER A 131 -6.55 5.11 9.27
C SER A 131 -7.22 5.47 10.60
N SER A 132 -8.55 5.61 10.63
CA SER A 132 -9.29 5.81 11.88
C SER A 132 -9.12 4.62 12.83
N ALA A 133 -9.21 3.40 12.31
CA ALA A 133 -9.01 2.19 13.11
C ALA A 133 -7.57 2.08 13.67
N PHE A 134 -6.56 2.43 12.87
CA PHE A 134 -5.16 2.54 13.29
C PHE A 134 -4.99 3.55 14.44
N LEU A 135 -5.57 4.75 14.32
CA LEU A 135 -5.46 5.80 15.32
C LEU A 135 -6.18 5.46 16.63
N ASN A 136 -7.26 4.69 16.56
CA ASN A 136 -8.00 4.22 17.73
C ASN A 136 -7.39 2.98 18.39
N ASN A 137 -6.45 2.29 17.74
CA ASN A 137 -5.77 1.10 18.26
C ASN A 137 -4.24 1.22 18.11
N PRO A 138 -3.63 2.28 18.66
CA PRO A 138 -2.21 2.54 18.47
C PRO A 138 -1.34 1.53 19.23
N GLY A 139 -0.26 1.06 18.60
CA GLY A 139 0.79 0.29 19.27
C GLY A 139 1.60 1.15 20.24
N ALA A 140 2.38 0.49 21.09
CA ALA A 140 3.15 1.15 22.13
C ALA A 140 4.48 1.77 21.65
N LYS A 141 4.97 1.38 20.48
CA LYS A 141 6.28 1.83 19.98
C LYS A 141 6.21 3.28 19.49
N PRO A 142 7.27 4.09 19.73
CA PRO A 142 7.38 5.44 19.20
C PRO A 142 7.66 5.45 17.69
N SER A 143 7.66 6.64 17.09
CA SER A 143 8.00 6.86 15.67
C SER A 143 7.09 6.11 14.70
N LYS A 144 5.79 6.29 14.88
CA LYS A 144 4.75 5.72 14.02
C LYS A 144 4.76 6.34 12.62
N SER A 145 4.30 5.59 11.63
CA SER A 145 4.16 6.11 10.27
C SER A 145 3.05 5.41 9.48
N VAL A 146 2.50 6.14 8.52
CA VAL A 146 1.51 5.67 7.55
C VAL A 146 2.08 5.84 6.15
N VAL A 147 1.95 4.82 5.30
CA VAL A 147 2.25 4.88 3.87
C VAL A 147 1.00 4.50 3.08
N GLY A 148 0.51 5.42 2.25
CA GLY A 148 -0.59 5.18 1.33
C GLY A 148 -0.11 4.78 -0.06
N LEU A 149 -0.88 3.98 -0.81
CA LEU A 149 -0.63 3.67 -2.20
C LEU A 149 -1.54 4.51 -3.11
N SER A 150 -0.98 5.63 -3.61
CA SER A 150 -1.53 6.41 -4.72
C SER A 150 -1.19 5.71 -6.06
N SER A 151 -1.00 6.45 -7.12
CA SER A 151 -0.52 6.02 -8.44
C SER A 151 -0.13 7.26 -9.24
N ILE A 152 0.78 7.13 -10.21
CA ILE A 152 0.98 8.20 -11.20
C ILE A 152 -0.31 8.52 -11.96
N ALA A 153 -1.27 7.58 -12.03
CA ALA A 153 -2.59 7.82 -12.64
C ALA A 153 -3.35 8.97 -11.96
N GLY A 154 -3.15 9.18 -10.65
CA GLY A 154 -3.75 10.31 -9.93
C GLY A 154 -3.29 11.68 -10.42
N ARG A 155 -2.13 11.76 -11.08
CA ARG A 155 -1.55 12.98 -11.65
C ARG A 155 -1.70 13.05 -13.17
N THR A 156 -1.58 11.90 -13.86
CA THR A 156 -1.59 11.83 -15.33
C THR A 156 -2.97 11.55 -15.92
N GLY A 157 -3.96 11.19 -15.09
CA GLY A 157 -5.28 10.71 -15.53
C GLY A 157 -5.29 9.21 -15.87
N GLY A 158 -4.12 8.56 -15.94
CA GLY A 158 -4.02 7.13 -16.27
C GLY A 158 -4.37 6.81 -17.71
N MET A 159 -4.90 5.61 -17.93
CA MET A 159 -5.38 5.16 -19.26
C MET A 159 -6.83 5.61 -19.45
N VAL A 160 -7.21 5.82 -20.71
CA VAL A 160 -8.60 6.13 -21.08
C VAL A 160 -9.53 5.03 -20.52
N GLY A 161 -10.61 5.45 -19.89
CA GLY A 161 -11.56 4.57 -19.21
C GLY A 161 -11.25 4.28 -17.74
N ASN A 162 -10.12 4.68 -17.21
CA ASN A 162 -9.77 4.49 -15.79
C ASN A 162 -10.07 5.72 -14.92
N ILE A 163 -11.08 6.51 -15.28
CA ILE A 163 -11.35 7.80 -14.63
C ILE A 163 -11.65 7.67 -13.14
N ALA A 164 -12.45 6.68 -12.73
CA ALA A 164 -12.76 6.42 -11.32
C ALA A 164 -11.49 6.09 -10.52
N TYR A 165 -10.67 5.17 -11.05
CA TYR A 165 -9.38 4.82 -10.45
C TYR A 165 -8.46 6.02 -10.32
N ALA A 166 -8.23 6.75 -11.41
CA ALA A 166 -7.35 7.93 -11.42
C ALA A 166 -7.81 8.98 -10.40
N THR A 167 -9.12 9.24 -10.34
CA THR A 167 -9.72 10.17 -9.37
C THR A 167 -9.45 9.73 -7.93
N THR A 168 -9.65 8.43 -7.60
CA THR A 168 -9.36 7.94 -6.24
C THR A 168 -7.89 8.06 -5.90
N LYS A 169 -6.97 7.80 -6.86
CA LYS A 169 -5.53 7.90 -6.62
C LYS A 169 -5.05 9.35 -6.48
N GLY A 170 -5.69 10.30 -7.16
CA GLY A 170 -5.50 11.74 -6.92
C GLY A 170 -6.03 12.17 -5.54
N ALA A 171 -7.18 11.67 -5.14
CA ALA A 171 -7.75 11.94 -3.82
C ALA A 171 -6.86 11.41 -2.67
N ILE A 172 -6.20 10.24 -2.84
CA ILE A 172 -5.23 9.72 -1.85
C ILE A 172 -4.04 10.68 -1.68
N ALA A 173 -3.58 11.33 -2.74
CA ALA A 173 -2.52 12.35 -2.64
C ALA A 173 -2.95 13.52 -1.75
N SER A 174 -4.14 14.09 -2.00
CA SER A 174 -4.70 15.17 -1.18
C SER A 174 -4.93 14.74 0.27
N TYR A 175 -5.45 13.52 0.47
CA TYR A 175 -5.63 12.92 1.79
C TYR A 175 -4.31 12.81 2.55
N THR A 176 -3.24 12.39 1.87
CA THR A 176 -1.90 12.27 2.47
C THR A 176 -1.39 13.61 2.99
N TYR A 177 -1.53 14.69 2.21
CA TYR A 177 -1.13 16.03 2.63
C TYR A 177 -1.92 16.55 3.85
N ALA A 178 -3.23 16.28 3.87
CA ALA A 178 -4.10 16.70 4.97
C ALA A 178 -3.77 15.91 6.25
N LEU A 179 -3.73 14.57 6.16
CA LEU A 179 -3.48 13.72 7.32
C LEU A 179 -2.07 13.92 7.90
N ALA A 180 -1.07 14.20 7.05
CA ALA A 180 0.28 14.52 7.52
C ALA A 180 0.33 15.74 8.42
N LYS A 181 -0.46 16.77 8.11
CA LYS A 181 -0.57 17.98 8.94
C LYS A 181 -1.33 17.73 10.24
N GLU A 182 -2.36 16.91 10.19
CA GLU A 182 -3.19 16.57 11.33
C GLU A 182 -2.41 15.74 12.38
N LEU A 183 -1.55 14.81 11.92
CA LEU A 183 -0.91 13.83 12.80
C LEU A 183 0.54 14.17 13.18
N ALA A 184 1.12 15.21 12.61
CA ALA A 184 2.44 15.68 13.01
C ALA A 184 2.39 16.36 14.40
N PRO A 185 3.45 16.22 15.24
CA PRO A 185 4.71 15.53 14.95
C PRO A 185 4.73 14.05 15.29
N GLU A 186 3.66 13.46 15.80
CA GLU A 186 3.61 12.13 16.41
C GLU A 186 3.72 11.02 15.36
N ILE A 187 3.08 11.22 14.17
CA ILE A 187 2.97 10.22 13.12
C ILE A 187 3.33 10.86 11.78
N ARG A 188 4.27 10.27 11.06
CA ARG A 188 4.58 10.67 9.69
C ARG A 188 3.60 9.99 8.72
N VAL A 189 3.11 10.73 7.74
CA VAL A 189 2.17 10.23 6.72
C VAL A 189 2.69 10.58 5.34
N ASN A 190 2.94 9.55 4.53
CA ASN A 190 3.42 9.71 3.16
C ASN A 190 2.64 8.77 2.23
N ALA A 191 2.80 8.95 0.94
CA ALA A 191 2.28 8.01 -0.05
C ALA A 191 3.34 7.69 -1.12
N LEU A 192 3.16 6.54 -1.76
CA LEU A 192 3.86 6.17 -2.98
C LEU A 192 2.92 6.34 -4.17
N ALA A 193 3.45 6.76 -5.30
CA ALA A 193 2.76 6.80 -6.58
C ALA A 193 3.47 5.85 -7.56
N PRO A 194 3.16 4.54 -7.53
CA PRO A 194 3.73 3.60 -8.47
C PRO A 194 3.34 3.94 -9.93
N GLY A 195 4.29 3.66 -10.84
CA GLY A 195 4.04 3.61 -12.26
C GLY A 195 3.43 2.29 -12.69
N VAL A 196 3.88 1.78 -13.84
CA VAL A 196 3.49 0.46 -14.32
C VAL A 196 4.40 -0.59 -13.65
N ILE A 197 3.82 -1.37 -12.75
CA ILE A 197 4.51 -2.39 -11.96
C ILE A 197 4.08 -3.77 -12.43
N ASP A 198 5.03 -4.67 -12.66
CA ASP A 198 4.75 -6.06 -13.03
C ASP A 198 4.13 -6.81 -11.85
N THR A 199 2.79 -6.87 -11.86
CA THR A 199 1.96 -7.53 -10.86
C THR A 199 0.76 -8.18 -11.52
N GLU A 200 0.04 -9.04 -10.81
CA GLU A 200 -1.15 -9.71 -11.35
C GLU A 200 -2.24 -8.74 -11.82
N ILE A 201 -2.40 -7.60 -11.17
CA ILE A 201 -3.34 -6.54 -11.59
C ILE A 201 -3.03 -6.07 -13.02
N GLN A 202 -1.76 -6.06 -13.42
CA GLN A 202 -1.36 -5.63 -14.76
C GLN A 202 -1.62 -6.71 -15.82
N LYS A 203 -1.67 -7.99 -15.44
CA LYS A 203 -2.00 -9.08 -16.39
C LYS A 203 -3.41 -8.95 -16.94
N ASP A 204 -4.33 -8.40 -16.14
CA ASP A 204 -5.70 -8.11 -16.60
C ASP A 204 -5.76 -6.89 -17.53
N VAL A 205 -4.74 -6.01 -17.48
CA VAL A 205 -4.66 -4.78 -18.29
C VAL A 205 -3.91 -5.00 -19.60
N PHE A 206 -2.87 -5.84 -19.61
CA PHE A 206 -2.02 -6.13 -20.77
C PHE A 206 -2.17 -7.59 -21.18
N ALA A 207 -2.97 -7.81 -22.23
CA ALA A 207 -3.34 -9.14 -22.68
C ALA A 207 -2.20 -9.94 -23.37
N ASP A 208 -1.10 -9.27 -23.78
CA ASP A 208 -0.04 -9.90 -24.56
C ASP A 208 1.35 -9.27 -24.32
N PRO A 209 2.46 -10.02 -24.54
CA PRO A 209 3.82 -9.54 -24.34
C PRO A 209 4.20 -8.30 -25.17
N ALA A 210 3.60 -8.12 -26.36
CA ALA A 210 3.89 -6.98 -27.21
C ALA A 210 3.33 -5.68 -26.61
N SER A 211 2.20 -5.74 -25.95
CA SER A 211 1.61 -4.61 -25.20
C SER A 211 2.49 -4.23 -24.00
N ILE A 212 3.06 -5.21 -23.31
CA ILE A 212 4.03 -4.99 -22.21
C ILE A 212 5.28 -4.32 -22.74
N ALA A 213 5.85 -4.80 -23.85
CA ALA A 213 7.04 -4.23 -24.45
C ALA A 213 6.81 -2.76 -24.89
N LYS A 214 5.70 -2.48 -25.56
CA LYS A 214 5.31 -1.11 -25.92
C LYS A 214 5.19 -0.19 -24.70
N MET A 215 4.64 -0.71 -23.61
CA MET A 215 4.53 0.06 -22.37
C MET A 215 5.92 0.34 -21.78
N ALA A 216 6.82 -0.64 -21.78
CA ALA A 216 8.19 -0.48 -21.31
C ALA A 216 8.94 0.60 -22.11
N ASP A 217 8.73 0.67 -23.43
CA ASP A 217 9.35 1.69 -24.29
C ASP A 217 8.93 3.13 -23.94
N LEU A 218 7.74 3.31 -23.37
CA LEU A 218 7.25 4.62 -22.92
C LEU A 218 7.80 5.04 -21.56
N ILE A 219 8.42 4.12 -20.82
CA ILE A 219 9.04 4.41 -19.52
C ILE A 219 10.50 4.83 -19.76
N PRO A 220 10.98 5.96 -19.20
CA PRO A 220 12.38 6.37 -19.36
C PRO A 220 13.40 5.30 -19.00
N LEU A 221 13.18 4.52 -17.92
CA LEU A 221 14.03 3.39 -17.54
C LEU A 221 13.86 2.14 -18.42
N LYS A 222 13.02 2.19 -19.49
CA LYS A 222 12.83 1.14 -20.50
C LYS A 222 12.42 -0.23 -19.97
N ARG A 223 11.75 -0.28 -18.83
CA ARG A 223 11.20 -1.49 -18.23
C ARG A 223 10.04 -1.16 -17.29
N LEU A 224 9.25 -2.15 -16.98
CA LEU A 224 8.30 -2.09 -15.87
C LEU A 224 9.07 -2.08 -14.55
N GLY A 225 8.47 -1.47 -13.51
CA GLY A 225 8.94 -1.64 -12.15
C GLY A 225 8.52 -2.99 -11.57
N THR A 226 9.15 -3.40 -10.49
CA THR A 226 8.77 -4.59 -9.73
C THR A 226 8.04 -4.22 -8.45
N ALA A 227 7.27 -5.17 -7.90
CA ALA A 227 6.65 -4.99 -6.59
C ALA A 227 7.70 -4.75 -5.48
N ASP A 228 8.87 -5.39 -5.60
CA ASP A 228 9.98 -5.23 -4.67
C ASP A 228 10.56 -3.81 -4.65
N GLU A 229 10.65 -3.14 -5.80
CA GLU A 229 11.14 -1.75 -5.88
C GLU A 229 10.18 -0.78 -5.21
N VAL A 230 8.87 -1.02 -5.32
CA VAL A 230 7.87 -0.25 -4.58
C VAL A 230 7.92 -0.55 -3.08
N ALA A 231 8.14 -1.82 -2.72
CA ALA A 231 8.26 -2.25 -1.34
C ALA A 231 9.49 -1.63 -0.66
N ASP A 232 10.64 -1.54 -1.34
CA ASP A 232 11.83 -0.87 -0.80
C ASP A 232 11.56 0.60 -0.46
N ALA A 233 10.86 1.32 -1.33
CA ALA A 233 10.45 2.70 -1.06
C ALA A 233 9.47 2.79 0.12
N ALA A 234 8.52 1.84 0.24
CA ALA A 234 7.60 1.78 1.38
C ALA A 234 8.33 1.56 2.70
N ILE A 235 9.25 0.59 2.76
CA ILE A 235 10.07 0.31 3.95
C ILE A 235 10.88 1.53 4.36
N TRP A 236 11.50 2.21 3.39
CA TRP A 236 12.25 3.44 3.68
C TRP A 236 11.36 4.54 4.25
N LEU A 237 10.18 4.79 3.68
CA LEU A 237 9.24 5.79 4.19
C LEU A 237 8.69 5.44 5.58
N LEU A 238 8.52 4.16 5.89
CA LEU A 238 8.12 3.71 7.23
C LEU A 238 9.23 3.88 8.27
N SER A 239 10.49 3.82 7.86
CA SER A 239 11.69 3.78 8.72
C SER A 239 12.14 5.15 9.22
N PRO A 240 13.08 5.21 10.19
CA PRO A 240 13.75 6.45 10.60
C PRO A 240 14.60 7.10 9.50
N GLY A 241 14.95 6.37 8.42
CA GLY A 241 15.62 6.96 7.27
C GLY A 241 14.84 8.09 6.61
N ALA A 242 13.52 8.12 6.83
CA ALA A 242 12.61 9.17 6.38
C ALA A 242 12.14 10.09 7.53
N ALA A 243 12.93 10.27 8.59
CA ALA A 243 12.51 10.98 9.80
C ALA A 243 12.06 12.43 9.57
N TYR A 244 12.59 13.10 8.55
CA TYR A 244 12.21 14.49 8.21
C TYR A 244 11.30 14.57 6.98
N ILE A 245 10.60 13.45 6.65
CA ILE A 245 9.71 13.33 5.49
C ILE A 245 8.30 12.98 5.97
N THR A 246 7.39 13.94 5.80
CA THR A 246 5.94 13.76 6.00
C THR A 246 5.19 14.62 4.99
N GLY A 247 4.03 14.17 4.53
CA GLY A 247 3.22 14.86 3.53
C GLY A 247 3.81 14.79 2.12
N VAL A 248 4.56 13.74 1.76
CA VAL A 248 5.06 13.55 0.39
C VAL A 248 4.27 12.46 -0.34
N VAL A 249 4.11 12.64 -1.64
CA VAL A 249 3.73 11.58 -2.58
C VAL A 249 4.95 11.30 -3.46
N LEU A 250 5.60 10.17 -3.21
CA LEU A 250 6.84 9.79 -3.89
C LEU A 250 6.54 8.94 -5.13
N ASP A 251 6.93 9.40 -6.29
CA ASP A 251 6.82 8.64 -7.54
C ASP A 251 7.82 7.48 -7.56
N VAL A 252 7.32 6.27 -7.82
CA VAL A 252 8.11 5.05 -8.06
C VAL A 252 7.73 4.55 -9.45
N SER A 253 8.16 5.25 -10.49
CA SER A 253 7.55 5.16 -11.83
C SER A 253 8.54 4.99 -12.98
N GLY A 254 9.84 4.88 -12.70
CA GLY A 254 10.88 4.79 -13.74
C GLY A 254 11.02 6.07 -14.57
N GLY A 255 10.58 7.22 -14.03
CA GLY A 255 10.65 8.54 -14.70
C GLY A 255 9.41 8.93 -15.51
N ARG A 256 8.31 8.18 -15.41
CA ARG A 256 7.05 8.45 -16.09
C ARG A 256 6.18 9.48 -15.37
#